data_9f8520d7c55ef0da9c3acae6cf029a89
#
_entry.id   9f8520d7c55ef0da9c3acae6cf029a89
#
_cell.length_a   1.000
_cell.length_b   1.000
_cell.length_c   1.000
_cell.angle_alpha   90.00
_cell.angle_beta   90.00
_cell.angle_gamma   90.00
#
_symmetry.space_group_name_H-M   'P 1'
#
loop_
_entity.id
_entity.type
_entity.pdbx_description
1 polymer ?
#
loop_
_entity_poly.entity_id
_entity_poly.type
_entity_poly.pdbx_seq_one_letter_code
_entity_poly.pdbx_strand_id
1 'polypeptide(L)'
;MSATFFLMVEALLQKVVRARRIVSLDLKSAQALSDPVRGKILEAIFHKPMTAEELAGALENSGSKKAVTTIRHHLDALKTAGLIEASKMVEVRGALMKYYAPTIRAFAFQTP
;
A
#
# COMPACT_ATOMS: atom_id res chain seq x y z
N MET A 1 -22.47 -39.51 5.42
CA MET A 1 -21.42 -38.48 5.48
C MET A 1 -21.61 -37.62 6.72
N SER A 2 -20.59 -37.39 7.46
CA SER A 2 -20.72 -36.63 8.70
C SER A 2 -20.80 -35.14 8.40
N ALA A 3 -21.42 -34.37 9.30
CA ALA A 3 -21.48 -32.93 9.24
C ALA A 3 -20.07 -32.32 9.22
N THR A 4 -19.13 -32.96 9.88
CA THR A 4 -17.71 -32.53 9.94
C THR A 4 -17.06 -32.50 8.54
N PHE A 5 -17.32 -33.52 7.73
CA PHE A 5 -16.83 -33.60 6.36
C PHE A 5 -17.39 -32.47 5.50
N PHE A 6 -18.69 -32.21 5.61
CA PHE A 6 -19.36 -31.15 4.88
C PHE A 6 -18.79 -29.77 5.22
N LEU A 7 -18.61 -29.50 6.52
CA LEU A 7 -18.02 -28.24 6.99
C LEU A 7 -16.58 -28.06 6.48
N MET A 8 -15.83 -29.16 6.41
CA MET A 8 -14.45 -29.12 5.92
C MET A 8 -14.38 -28.77 4.44
N VAL A 9 -15.27 -29.33 3.62
CA VAL A 9 -15.36 -29.04 2.19
C VAL A 9 -15.77 -27.59 1.97
N GLU A 10 -16.75 -27.09 2.72
CA GLU A 10 -17.20 -25.72 2.62
C GLU A 10 -16.08 -24.71 2.99
N ALA A 11 -15.36 -24.99 4.06
CA ALA A 11 -14.23 -24.15 4.48
C ALA A 11 -13.14 -24.11 3.39
N LEU A 12 -12.88 -25.25 2.76
CA LEU A 12 -11.91 -25.34 1.67
C LEU A 12 -12.33 -24.52 0.46
N LEU A 13 -13.61 -24.57 0.09
CA LEU A 13 -14.16 -23.77 -1.00
C LEU A 13 -14.04 -22.28 -0.73
N GLN A 14 -14.29 -21.84 0.50
CA GLN A 14 -14.14 -20.45 0.88
C GLN A 14 -12.69 -20.00 0.76
N LYS A 15 -11.73 -20.83 1.14
CA LYS A 15 -10.31 -20.55 0.98
C LYS A 15 -9.94 -20.37 -0.48
N VAL A 16 -10.44 -21.21 -1.37
CA VAL A 16 -10.19 -21.12 -2.82
C VAL A 16 -10.72 -19.80 -3.37
N VAL A 17 -11.95 -19.42 -2.99
CA VAL A 17 -12.56 -18.16 -3.43
C VAL A 17 -11.75 -16.96 -2.95
N ARG A 18 -11.32 -16.97 -1.69
CA ARG A 18 -10.47 -15.91 -1.13
C ARG A 18 -9.13 -15.81 -1.85
N ALA A 19 -8.53 -16.97 -2.15
CA ALA A 19 -7.25 -17.01 -2.87
C ALA A 19 -7.37 -16.37 -4.25
N ARG A 20 -8.45 -16.60 -4.98
CA ARG A 20 -8.67 -15.96 -6.29
C ARG A 20 -8.79 -14.46 -6.18
N ARG A 21 -9.50 -13.95 -5.17
CA ARG A 21 -9.61 -12.51 -4.93
C ARG A 21 -8.26 -11.90 -4.59
N ILE A 22 -7.50 -12.56 -3.75
CA ILE A 22 -6.16 -12.11 -3.36
C ILE A 22 -5.25 -12.03 -4.57
N VAL A 23 -5.23 -13.05 -5.42
CA VAL A 23 -4.41 -13.07 -6.64
C VAL A 23 -4.73 -11.89 -7.56
N SER A 24 -6.03 -11.60 -7.78
CA SER A 24 -6.43 -10.49 -8.62
C SER A 24 -6.00 -9.14 -8.05
N LEU A 25 -6.13 -8.95 -6.73
CA LEU A 25 -5.68 -7.75 -6.04
C LEU A 25 -4.16 -7.63 -6.02
N ASP A 26 -3.47 -8.76 -5.87
CA ASP A 26 -2.02 -8.82 -5.84
C ASP A 26 -1.40 -8.42 -7.18
N LEU A 27 -2.03 -8.76 -8.30
CA LEU A 27 -1.55 -8.35 -9.62
C LEU A 27 -1.55 -6.83 -9.77
N LYS A 28 -2.60 -6.15 -9.34
CA LYS A 28 -2.67 -4.69 -9.37
C LYS A 28 -1.62 -4.07 -8.46
N SER A 29 -1.46 -4.62 -7.27
CA SER A 29 -0.47 -4.17 -6.29
C SER A 29 0.94 -4.43 -6.80
N ALA A 30 1.19 -5.59 -7.39
CA ALA A 30 2.48 -5.92 -7.97
C ALA A 30 2.85 -4.96 -9.11
N GLN A 31 1.89 -4.59 -9.95
CA GLN A 31 2.11 -3.61 -11.00
C GLN A 31 2.48 -2.24 -10.43
N ALA A 32 1.77 -1.80 -9.39
CA ALA A 32 2.09 -0.53 -8.74
C ALA A 32 3.48 -0.56 -8.11
N LEU A 33 3.90 -1.70 -7.55
CA LEU A 33 5.19 -1.88 -6.90
C LEU A 33 6.31 -2.29 -7.85
N SER A 34 6.05 -2.39 -9.15
CA SER A 34 7.09 -2.65 -10.13
C SER A 34 8.09 -1.50 -10.26
N ASP A 35 7.69 -0.30 -9.87
CA ASP A 35 8.57 0.85 -9.81
C ASP A 35 9.33 0.83 -8.46
N PRO A 36 10.68 0.82 -8.48
CA PRO A 36 11.47 0.77 -7.24
C PRO A 36 11.21 1.94 -6.29
N VAL A 37 10.90 3.12 -6.84
CA VAL A 37 10.61 4.31 -6.02
C VAL A 37 9.35 4.10 -5.20
N ARG A 38 8.33 3.49 -5.79
CA ARG A 38 7.07 3.20 -5.08
C ARG A 38 7.29 2.21 -3.93
N GLY A 39 8.13 1.21 -4.14
CA GLY A 39 8.52 0.29 -3.07
C GLY A 39 9.20 1.01 -1.91
N LYS A 40 10.09 1.93 -2.20
CA LYS A 40 10.77 2.75 -1.18
C LYS A 40 9.80 3.66 -0.44
N ILE A 41 8.85 4.26 -1.15
CA ILE A 41 7.81 5.09 -0.54
C ILE A 41 6.98 4.25 0.44
N LEU A 42 6.52 3.10 0.00
CA LEU A 42 5.72 2.22 0.85
C LEU A 42 6.49 1.78 2.09
N GLU A 43 7.75 1.41 1.93
CA GLU A 43 8.62 1.05 3.04
C GLU A 43 8.74 2.20 4.06
N ALA A 44 8.91 3.43 3.59
CA ALA A 44 9.02 4.59 4.46
C ALA A 44 7.75 4.82 5.28
N ILE A 45 6.58 4.74 4.64
CA ILE A 45 5.31 5.00 5.34
C ILE A 45 4.88 3.86 6.27
N PHE A 46 5.47 2.67 6.15
CA PHE A 46 5.27 1.60 7.14
C PHE A 46 5.82 1.99 8.50
N HIS A 47 6.84 2.84 8.55
CA HIS A 47 7.41 3.30 9.81
C HIS A 47 6.53 4.35 10.49
N LYS A 48 5.98 5.28 9.69
CA LYS A 48 5.06 6.31 10.17
C LYS A 48 4.36 6.98 9.00
N PRO A 49 3.15 7.52 9.18
CA PRO A 49 2.51 8.32 8.14
C PRO A 49 3.39 9.51 7.76
N MET A 50 3.47 9.78 6.47
CA MET A 50 4.34 10.83 5.94
C MET A 50 3.64 11.65 4.85
N THR A 51 4.02 12.91 4.74
CA THR A 51 3.60 13.79 3.64
C THR A 51 4.49 13.56 2.42
N ALA A 52 4.07 14.08 1.27
CA ALA A 52 4.88 14.01 0.06
C ALA A 52 6.23 14.68 0.24
N GLU A 53 6.26 15.81 0.94
CA GLU A 53 7.49 16.56 1.23
C GLU A 53 8.43 15.78 2.14
N GLU A 54 7.88 15.15 3.17
CA GLU A 54 8.67 14.30 4.07
C GLU A 54 9.24 13.08 3.33
N LEU A 55 8.45 12.49 2.44
CA LEU A 55 8.89 11.37 1.61
C LEU A 55 10.02 11.78 0.67
N ALA A 56 9.91 12.95 0.05
CA ALA A 56 10.98 13.47 -0.79
C ALA A 56 12.29 13.59 -0.02
N GLY A 57 12.22 14.11 1.21
CA GLY A 57 13.39 14.21 2.11
C GLY A 57 13.96 12.85 2.47
N ALA A 58 13.09 11.89 2.82
CA ALA A 58 13.52 10.54 3.19
C ALA A 58 14.22 9.83 2.03
N LEU A 59 13.68 9.97 0.80
CA LEU A 59 14.27 9.38 -0.38
C LEU A 59 15.58 10.03 -0.76
N GLU A 60 15.71 11.33 -0.59
CA GLU A 60 16.97 12.04 -0.82
C GLU A 60 18.05 11.51 0.12
N ASN A 61 17.72 11.31 1.39
CA ASN A 61 18.65 10.78 2.37
C ASN A 61 19.08 9.34 2.05
N SER A 62 18.25 8.59 1.36
CA SER A 62 18.59 7.22 0.94
C SER A 62 19.26 7.16 -0.44
N GLY A 63 19.60 8.31 -1.04
CA GLY A 63 20.26 8.38 -2.32
C GLY A 63 19.36 8.34 -3.55
N SER A 64 18.04 8.48 -3.36
CA SER A 64 17.06 8.45 -4.45
C SER A 64 16.31 9.77 -4.54
N LYS A 65 17.02 10.85 -4.83
CA LYS A 65 16.40 12.18 -4.91
C LYS A 65 15.33 12.24 -6.00
N LYS A 66 14.11 12.66 -5.61
CA LYS A 66 12.98 12.88 -6.52
C LYS A 66 12.28 14.18 -6.17
N ALA A 67 11.76 14.86 -7.21
CA ALA A 67 10.96 16.05 -7.01
C ALA A 67 9.64 15.68 -6.28
N VAL A 68 9.12 16.61 -5.49
CA VAL A 68 7.86 16.40 -4.77
C VAL A 68 6.71 16.08 -5.73
N THR A 69 6.66 16.71 -6.90
CA THR A 69 5.65 16.42 -7.93
C THR A 69 5.72 14.97 -8.40
N THR A 70 6.93 14.43 -8.58
CA THR A 70 7.13 13.03 -8.93
C THR A 70 6.66 12.11 -7.80
N ILE A 71 6.97 12.45 -6.55
CA ILE A 71 6.50 11.70 -5.39
C ILE A 71 4.97 11.68 -5.33
N ARG A 72 4.32 12.83 -5.56
CA ARG A 72 2.85 12.90 -5.60
C ARG A 72 2.25 11.99 -6.68
N HIS A 73 2.89 11.93 -7.83
CA HIS A 73 2.47 11.03 -8.90
C HIS A 73 2.53 9.56 -8.47
N HIS A 74 3.61 9.17 -7.81
CA HIS A 74 3.75 7.81 -7.27
C HIS A 74 2.74 7.53 -6.16
N LEU A 75 2.45 8.52 -5.31
CA LEU A 75 1.43 8.38 -4.27
C LEU A 75 0.04 8.16 -4.87
N ASP A 76 -0.29 8.87 -5.94
CA ASP A 76 -1.56 8.67 -6.64
C ASP A 76 -1.67 7.25 -7.21
N ALA A 77 -0.59 6.73 -7.78
CA ALA A 77 -0.56 5.37 -8.30
C ALA A 77 -0.75 4.33 -7.19
N LEU A 78 -0.07 4.51 -6.06
CA LEU A 78 -0.21 3.63 -4.90
C LEU A 78 -1.62 3.70 -4.30
N LYS A 79 -2.20 4.88 -4.24
CA LYS A 79 -3.55 5.09 -3.73
C LYS A 79 -4.57 4.40 -4.64
N THR A 80 -4.43 4.54 -5.96
CA THR A 80 -5.30 3.89 -6.95
C THR A 80 -5.21 2.37 -6.83
N ALA A 81 -4.04 1.83 -6.54
CA ALA A 81 -3.86 0.40 -6.32
C ALA A 81 -4.41 -0.07 -4.96
N GLY A 82 -4.83 0.86 -4.09
CA GLY A 82 -5.39 0.54 -2.78
C GLY A 82 -4.34 0.18 -1.73
N LEU A 83 -3.08 0.54 -1.96
CA LEU A 83 -1.98 0.22 -1.04
C LEU A 83 -1.77 1.29 0.04
N ILE A 84 -2.17 2.52 -0.24
CA ILE A 84 -2.06 3.63 0.71
C ILE A 84 -3.36 4.41 0.76
N GLU A 85 -3.50 5.20 1.83
CA GLU A 85 -4.64 6.09 2.02
C GLU A 85 -4.16 7.37 2.73
N ALA A 86 -4.90 8.45 2.55
CA ALA A 86 -4.67 9.68 3.31
C ALA A 86 -5.27 9.47 4.71
N SER A 87 -4.41 9.21 5.68
CA SER A 87 -4.85 8.90 7.05
C SER A 87 -5.13 10.13 7.90
N LYS A 88 -4.55 11.27 7.52
CA LYS A 88 -4.62 12.50 8.30
C LYS A 88 -4.39 13.69 7.39
N MET A 89 -5.13 14.77 7.63
CA MET A 89 -4.94 16.04 6.95
C MET A 89 -4.73 17.12 8.00
N VAL A 90 -3.70 17.94 7.82
CA VAL A 90 -3.37 19.03 8.73
C VAL A 90 -3.22 20.30 7.94
N GLU A 91 -3.87 21.37 8.38
CA GLU A 91 -3.71 22.68 7.78
C GLU A 91 -2.52 23.38 8.42
N VAL A 92 -1.56 23.79 7.58
CA VAL A 92 -0.36 24.50 8.00
C VAL A 92 -0.23 25.73 7.11
N ARG A 93 -0.34 26.91 7.69
CA ARG A 93 -0.20 28.19 6.97
C ARG A 93 -1.08 28.30 5.73
N GLY A 94 -2.32 27.85 5.85
CA GLY A 94 -3.29 27.87 4.76
C GLY A 94 -3.15 26.75 3.74
N ALA A 95 -2.15 25.89 3.85
CA ALA A 95 -1.98 24.74 2.98
C ALA A 95 -2.42 23.46 3.68
N LEU A 96 -3.09 22.59 2.94
CA LEU A 96 -3.54 21.30 3.46
C LEU A 96 -2.44 20.26 3.26
N MET A 97 -1.91 19.75 4.36
CA MET A 97 -0.89 18.70 4.37
C MET A 97 -1.56 17.34 4.55
N LYS A 98 -1.36 16.46 3.58
CA LYS A 98 -1.90 15.10 3.62
C LYS A 98 -0.81 14.13 4.07
N TYR A 99 -1.12 13.35 5.10
CA TYR A 99 -0.27 12.27 5.59
C TYR A 99 -0.78 10.95 5.05
N TYR A 100 0.09 10.18 4.43
CA TYR A 100 -0.25 8.90 3.83
C TYR A 100 0.19 7.76 4.73
N ALA A 101 -0.64 6.73 4.82
CA ALA A 101 -0.37 5.53 5.60
C ALA A 101 -0.68 4.29 4.77
N PRO A 102 -0.05 3.14 5.08
CA PRO A 102 -0.36 1.90 4.37
C PRO A 102 -1.75 1.40 4.76
N THR A 103 -2.43 0.77 3.80
CA THR A 103 -3.70 0.08 4.04
C THR A 103 -3.44 -1.35 4.50
N ILE A 104 -4.49 -2.05 4.94
CA ILE A 104 -4.39 -3.47 5.31
C ILE A 104 -3.84 -4.28 4.13
N ARG A 105 -4.22 -3.95 2.89
CA ARG A 105 -3.74 -4.64 1.70
C ARG A 105 -2.22 -4.56 1.57
N ALA A 106 -1.63 -3.42 1.91
CA ALA A 106 -0.19 -3.23 1.83
C ALA A 106 0.58 -4.16 2.75
N PHE A 107 0.02 -4.51 3.90
CA PHE A 107 0.67 -5.43 4.85
C PHE A 107 0.85 -6.83 4.27
N ALA A 108 0.02 -7.24 3.30
CA ALA A 108 0.17 -8.54 2.65
C ALA A 108 1.48 -8.67 1.85
N PHE A 109 2.05 -7.54 1.43
CA PHE A 109 3.31 -7.50 0.68
C PHE A 109 4.53 -7.31 1.57
N GLN A 110 4.34 -7.09 2.86
CA GLN A 110 5.44 -6.87 3.81
C GLN A 110 5.98 -8.17 4.40
N THR A 111 5.21 -9.23 4.36
CA THR A 111 5.60 -10.51 4.95
C THR A 111 6.70 -11.18 4.15
N PRO A 112 7.68 -11.78 4.83
CA PRO A 112 8.71 -12.57 4.18
C PRO A 112 8.16 -13.83 3.55
#